data_edf0e697df7bb9ed6fb2dc53b43b0437
#
_entry.id   edf0e697df7bb9ed6fb2dc53b43b0437
#
_cell.length_a   1.000
_cell.length_b   1.000
_cell.length_c   1.000
_cell.angle_alpha   90.00
_cell.angle_beta   90.00
_cell.angle_gamma   90.00
#
_symmetry.space_group_name_H-M   'P 1'
#
loop_
_entity.id
_entity.type
_entity.pdbx_description
1 polymer ?
#
loop_
_entity_poly.entity_id
_entity_poly.type
_entity_poly.pdbx_seq_one_letter_code
_entity_poly.pdbx_strand_id
1 'polypeptide(L)'
;MEKRFTYPKSEKLKSRNTINLLFSEGLSVAKYPLRLVYVRVPDAPAKLQAGVSVSKKYFKKAADRNYFKRLLREAYRLNKHLLTDAGNAYAVMLLYQTNDRLGFEEINSRTIRLFEKFMEQENANRH
;
A
#
# COMPACT_ATOMS: atom_id res chain seq x y z
N MET A 1 10.03 -18.67 15.03
CA MET A 1 8.77 -18.09 14.56
C MET A 1 8.76 -17.93 13.06
N GLU A 2 7.78 -18.48 12.45
CA GLU A 2 7.69 -18.38 11.01
C GLU A 2 7.15 -17.03 10.58
N LYS A 3 7.53 -16.63 9.38
CA LYS A 3 7.03 -15.39 8.80
C LYS A 3 5.55 -15.54 8.43
N ARG A 4 4.80 -14.50 8.68
CA ARG A 4 3.38 -14.50 8.38
C ARG A 4 3.09 -13.69 7.13
N PHE A 5 2.46 -14.33 6.16
CA PHE A 5 1.94 -13.65 4.98
C PHE A 5 0.43 -13.49 5.13
N THR A 6 0.06 -12.71 6.16
CA THR A 6 -1.34 -12.51 6.47
C THR A 6 -1.69 -11.04 6.40
N TYR A 7 -2.99 -10.76 6.41
CA TYR A 7 -3.49 -9.39 6.40
C TYR A 7 -4.54 -9.28 7.51
N PRO A 8 -4.09 -9.25 8.77
CA PRO A 8 -5.02 -9.27 9.90
C PRO A 8 -5.80 -7.97 10.00
N LYS A 9 -6.89 -8.04 10.76
CA LYS A 9 -7.78 -6.90 10.96
C LYS A 9 -7.07 -5.67 11.47
N SER A 10 -6.09 -5.85 12.35
CA SER A 10 -5.35 -4.74 12.95
C SER A 10 -4.52 -3.98 11.93
N GLU A 11 -4.18 -4.60 10.81
CA GLU A 11 -3.42 -3.95 9.74
C GLU A 11 -4.30 -3.28 8.70
N LYS A 12 -5.61 -3.49 8.76
CA LYS A 12 -6.49 -2.89 7.77
C LYS A 12 -6.71 -1.42 8.11
N LEU A 13 -6.47 -0.56 7.15
CA LEU A 13 -6.61 0.88 7.33
C LEU A 13 -8.09 1.24 7.30
N LYS A 14 -8.63 1.65 8.45
CA LYS A 14 -10.05 1.94 8.59
C LYS A 14 -10.35 3.33 9.12
N SER A 15 -9.41 3.91 9.88
CA SER A 15 -9.64 5.19 10.51
C SER A 15 -9.77 6.29 9.46
N ARG A 16 -10.90 6.98 9.49
CA ARG A 16 -11.14 8.10 8.58
C ARG A 16 -10.12 9.21 8.80
N ASN A 17 -9.76 9.46 10.07
CA ASN A 17 -8.75 10.48 10.37
C ASN A 17 -7.40 10.12 9.77
N THR A 18 -6.99 8.86 9.88
CA THR A 18 -5.73 8.42 9.30
C THR A 18 -5.75 8.48 7.78
N ILE A 19 -6.86 8.10 7.16
CA ILE A 19 -7.01 8.19 5.72
C ILE A 19 -6.93 9.65 5.26
N ASN A 20 -7.59 10.55 5.98
CA ASN A 20 -7.51 11.98 5.65
C ASN A 20 -6.09 12.50 5.78
N LEU A 21 -5.40 12.10 6.84
CA LEU A 21 -4.01 12.49 7.05
C LEU A 21 -3.12 12.01 5.91
N LEU A 22 -3.34 10.79 5.45
CA LEU A 22 -2.61 10.21 4.33
C LEU A 22 -2.69 11.09 3.08
N PHE A 23 -3.90 11.55 2.75
CA PHE A 23 -4.09 12.31 1.53
C PHE A 23 -3.77 13.80 1.67
N SER A 24 -3.72 14.33 2.90
CA SER A 24 -3.38 15.72 3.11
C SER A 24 -1.89 15.94 3.37
N GLU A 25 -1.22 15.00 4.05
CA GLU A 25 0.17 15.16 4.47
C GLU A 25 1.08 14.01 4.06
N GLY A 26 0.54 13.01 3.39
CA GLY A 26 1.32 11.83 3.01
C GLY A 26 2.34 12.13 1.94
N LEU A 27 3.40 11.34 1.97
CA LEU A 27 4.38 11.27 0.90
C LEU A 27 4.00 10.16 -0.04
N SER A 28 4.61 10.10 -1.21
CA SER A 28 4.30 9.00 -2.12
C SER A 28 5.50 8.59 -2.93
N VAL A 29 5.48 7.33 -3.37
CA VAL A 29 6.38 6.80 -4.36
C VAL A 29 5.52 6.17 -5.45
N ALA A 30 6.07 6.09 -6.65
CA ALA A 30 5.32 5.58 -7.78
C ALA A 30 6.15 4.61 -8.61
N LYS A 31 5.47 3.61 -9.11
CA LYS A 31 5.98 2.71 -10.15
C LYS A 31 4.78 2.43 -11.04
N TYR A 32 4.66 3.22 -12.10
CA TYR A 32 3.48 3.16 -12.95
C TYR A 32 3.09 1.72 -13.28
N PRO A 33 1.83 1.32 -13.18
CA PRO A 33 0.68 2.19 -12.88
C PRO A 33 0.28 2.19 -11.41
N LEU A 34 1.16 1.80 -10.50
CA LEU A 34 0.87 1.78 -9.09
C LEU A 34 1.50 2.98 -8.37
N ARG A 35 0.89 3.36 -7.25
CA ARG A 35 1.41 4.41 -6.39
C ARG A 35 1.17 4.01 -4.95
N LEU A 36 2.14 4.31 -4.09
CA LEU A 36 2.01 4.09 -2.66
C LEU A 36 2.04 5.44 -1.98
N VAL A 37 0.97 5.78 -1.27
CA VAL A 37 0.91 6.97 -0.42
C VAL A 37 1.12 6.50 1.00
N TYR A 38 1.93 7.20 1.78
CA TYR A 38 2.23 6.76 3.14
C TYR A 38 2.45 7.94 4.07
N VAL A 39 2.24 7.69 5.36
CA VAL A 39 2.47 8.69 6.42
C VAL A 39 2.89 7.95 7.68
N ARG A 40 3.78 8.55 8.47
CA ARG A 40 4.15 8.00 9.77
C ARG A 40 3.03 8.24 10.76
N VAL A 41 2.73 7.22 11.56
CA VAL A 41 1.67 7.29 12.57
C VAL A 41 2.22 6.69 13.87
N PRO A 42 3.02 7.46 14.62
CA PRO A 42 3.78 6.91 15.75
C PRO A 42 2.92 6.24 16.83
N ASP A 43 1.67 6.69 16.99
CA ASP A 43 0.79 6.15 18.03
C ASP A 43 -0.19 5.13 17.49
N ALA A 44 0.05 4.58 16.31
CA ALA A 44 -0.87 3.62 15.71
C ALA A 44 -0.88 2.31 16.50
N PRO A 45 -2.04 1.61 16.52
CA PRO A 45 -2.13 0.33 17.23
C PRO A 45 -1.31 -0.78 16.57
N ALA A 46 -0.95 -0.62 15.31
CA ALA A 46 -0.11 -1.57 14.60
C ALA A 46 0.99 -0.82 13.88
N LYS A 47 2.15 -1.47 13.72
CA LYS A 47 3.27 -0.85 13.01
C LYS A 47 2.96 -0.55 11.55
N LEU A 48 2.01 -1.26 11.00
CA LEU A 48 1.67 -1.09 9.59
C LEU A 48 0.16 -1.21 9.44
N GLN A 49 -0.43 -0.18 8.87
CA GLN A 49 -1.84 -0.20 8.50
C GLN A 49 -1.93 0.07 7.02
N ALA A 50 -2.65 -0.77 6.29
CA ALA A 50 -2.66 -0.70 4.84
C ALA A 50 -4.07 -0.74 4.29
N GLY A 51 -4.27 0.00 3.22
CA GLY A 51 -5.48 -0.05 2.42
C GLY A 51 -5.12 -0.11 0.95
N VAL A 52 -6.09 -0.45 0.14
CA VAL A 52 -5.93 -0.46 -1.32
C VAL A 52 -7.08 0.33 -1.94
N SER A 53 -6.83 0.90 -3.11
CA SER A 53 -7.85 1.71 -3.77
C SER A 53 -7.77 1.55 -5.28
N VAL A 54 -8.93 1.40 -5.90
CA VAL A 54 -9.09 1.39 -7.35
C VAL A 54 -10.23 2.35 -7.65
N SER A 55 -9.93 3.45 -8.33
CA SER A 55 -10.87 4.53 -8.55
C SER A 55 -11.91 4.21 -9.62
N LYS A 56 -13.11 4.76 -9.46
CA LYS A 56 -14.15 4.72 -10.50
C LYS A 56 -13.68 5.35 -11.81
N LYS A 57 -12.72 6.24 -11.73
CA LYS A 57 -12.13 6.85 -12.91
C LYS A 57 -11.59 5.81 -13.88
N TYR A 58 -11.03 4.73 -13.34
CA TYR A 58 -10.40 3.70 -14.15
C TYR A 58 -11.31 2.50 -14.41
N PHE A 59 -12.14 2.13 -13.44
CA PHE A 59 -13.05 1.01 -13.57
C PHE A 59 -14.40 1.38 -12.99
N LYS A 60 -15.40 1.56 -13.84
CA LYS A 60 -16.71 2.03 -13.41
C LYS A 60 -17.49 0.97 -12.66
N LYS A 61 -17.30 -0.30 -13.02
CA LYS A 61 -18.03 -1.40 -12.39
C LYS A 61 -17.39 -1.78 -11.06
N ALA A 62 -18.21 -1.91 -10.03
CA ALA A 62 -17.74 -2.30 -8.71
C ALA A 62 -17.04 -3.67 -8.74
N ALA A 63 -17.55 -4.59 -9.56
CA ALA A 63 -16.96 -5.92 -9.67
C ALA A 63 -15.51 -5.85 -10.15
N ASP A 64 -15.23 -4.98 -11.12
CA ASP A 64 -13.86 -4.80 -11.62
C ASP A 64 -12.98 -4.20 -10.56
N ARG A 65 -13.47 -3.17 -9.87
CA ARG A 65 -12.67 -2.56 -8.80
C ARG A 65 -12.35 -3.56 -7.71
N ASN A 66 -13.33 -4.37 -7.32
CA ASN A 66 -13.12 -5.39 -6.29
C ASN A 66 -12.11 -6.44 -6.72
N TYR A 67 -12.12 -6.81 -7.99
CA TYR A 67 -11.16 -7.75 -8.54
C TYR A 67 -9.72 -7.22 -8.39
N PHE A 68 -9.47 -5.98 -8.82
CA PHE A 68 -8.13 -5.42 -8.73
C PHE A 68 -7.73 -5.10 -7.30
N LYS A 69 -8.67 -4.71 -6.44
CA LYS A 69 -8.37 -4.55 -5.02
C LYS A 69 -7.89 -5.85 -4.41
N ARG A 70 -8.49 -6.97 -4.82
CA ARG A 70 -8.06 -8.28 -4.32
C ARG A 70 -6.63 -8.58 -4.73
N LEU A 71 -6.28 -8.28 -5.98
CA LEU A 71 -4.91 -8.48 -6.45
C LEU A 71 -3.93 -7.59 -5.71
N LEU A 72 -4.30 -6.34 -5.42
CA LEU A 72 -3.46 -5.43 -4.66
C LEU A 72 -3.26 -5.93 -3.23
N ARG A 73 -4.33 -6.41 -2.59
CA ARG A 73 -4.21 -6.94 -1.23
C ARG A 73 -3.29 -8.14 -1.19
N GLU A 74 -3.37 -8.99 -2.21
CA GLU A 74 -2.50 -10.16 -2.27
C GLU A 74 -1.05 -9.76 -2.47
N ALA A 75 -0.78 -8.81 -3.36
CA ALA A 75 0.58 -8.31 -3.55
C ALA A 75 1.12 -7.64 -2.27
N TYR A 76 0.28 -6.88 -1.57
CA TYR A 76 0.67 -6.31 -0.28
C TYR A 76 1.01 -7.42 0.72
N ARG A 77 0.12 -8.39 0.85
CA ARG A 77 0.28 -9.48 1.82
C ARG A 77 1.61 -10.22 1.62
N LEU A 78 1.96 -10.48 0.38
CA LEU A 78 3.18 -11.22 0.07
C LEU A 78 4.45 -10.41 0.27
N ASN A 79 4.36 -9.08 0.18
CA ASN A 79 5.55 -8.23 0.18
C ASN A 79 5.63 -7.25 1.34
N LYS A 80 4.69 -7.28 2.27
CA LYS A 80 4.65 -6.29 3.36
C LYS A 80 5.89 -6.33 4.25
N HIS A 81 6.58 -7.45 4.27
CA HIS A 81 7.81 -7.55 5.07
C HIS A 81 8.86 -6.53 4.60
N LEU A 82 8.81 -6.10 3.35
CA LEU A 82 9.71 -5.06 2.85
C LEU A 82 9.44 -3.71 3.50
N LEU A 83 8.19 -3.47 3.91
CA LEU A 83 7.80 -2.21 4.55
C LEU A 83 8.11 -2.19 6.03
N THR A 84 8.04 -3.34 6.70
CA THR A 84 8.21 -3.40 8.16
C THR A 84 9.64 -3.14 8.59
N ASP A 85 10.60 -3.22 7.67
CA ASP A 85 12.00 -2.96 7.98
C ASP A 85 12.31 -1.47 8.15
N ALA A 86 11.33 -0.60 7.90
CA ALA A 86 11.54 0.85 8.03
C ALA A 86 11.71 1.32 9.47
N GLY A 87 11.26 0.53 10.46
CA GLY A 87 11.50 0.83 11.86
C GLY A 87 10.51 1.79 12.51
N ASN A 88 9.58 2.35 11.76
CA ASN A 88 8.54 3.25 12.25
C ASN A 88 7.18 2.67 11.94
N ALA A 89 6.15 3.22 12.57
CA ALA A 89 4.77 2.84 12.26
C ALA A 89 4.27 3.70 11.10
N TYR A 90 3.61 3.06 10.15
CA TYR A 90 3.12 3.73 8.94
C TYR A 90 1.68 3.35 8.64
N ALA A 91 0.97 4.30 8.05
CA ALA A 91 -0.26 4.01 7.31
C ALA A 91 0.07 4.16 5.84
N VAL A 92 -0.37 3.20 5.02
CA VAL A 92 -0.07 3.21 3.59
C VAL A 92 -1.34 2.92 2.80
N MET A 93 -1.39 3.47 1.60
CA MET A 93 -2.49 3.21 0.66
C MET A 93 -1.88 2.87 -0.69
N LEU A 94 -2.22 1.69 -1.20
CA LEU A 94 -1.72 1.22 -2.48
C LEU A 94 -2.79 1.52 -3.54
N LEU A 95 -2.43 2.30 -4.56
CA LEU A 95 -3.35 2.78 -5.57
C LEU A 95 -3.06 2.16 -6.93
N TYR A 96 -4.10 1.78 -7.64
CA TYR A 96 -4.03 1.25 -9.00
C TYR A 96 -4.54 2.35 -9.93
N GLN A 97 -3.68 2.84 -10.82
CA GLN A 97 -3.97 4.07 -11.57
C GLN A 97 -3.85 3.87 -13.08
N THR A 98 -4.61 2.93 -13.61
CA THR A 98 -4.69 2.71 -15.06
C THR A 98 -5.97 1.96 -15.39
N ASN A 99 -6.45 2.12 -16.64
CA ASN A 99 -7.53 1.31 -17.18
C ASN A 99 -7.04 -0.07 -17.63
N ASP A 100 -5.74 -0.25 -17.76
CA ASP A 100 -5.19 -1.51 -18.23
C ASP A 100 -5.42 -2.59 -17.19
N ARG A 101 -5.71 -3.79 -17.67
CA ARG A 101 -6.01 -4.91 -16.79
C ARG A 101 -4.76 -5.79 -16.67
N LEU A 102 -3.90 -5.43 -15.73
CA LEU A 102 -2.66 -6.17 -15.50
C LEU A 102 -2.94 -7.49 -14.79
N GLY A 103 -2.12 -8.51 -15.10
CA GLY A 103 -2.16 -9.76 -14.35
C GLY A 103 -1.47 -9.64 -13.02
N PHE A 104 -1.67 -10.64 -12.17
CA PHE A 104 -1.13 -10.59 -10.81
C PHE A 104 0.40 -10.52 -10.81
N GLU A 105 1.06 -11.27 -11.70
CA GLU A 105 2.53 -11.27 -11.70
C GLU A 105 3.08 -9.88 -11.96
N GLU A 106 2.46 -9.14 -12.87
CA GLU A 106 2.92 -7.80 -13.15
C GLU A 106 2.62 -6.85 -11.99
N ILE A 107 1.43 -6.95 -11.42
CA ILE A 107 1.07 -6.16 -10.24
C ILE A 107 2.05 -6.45 -9.11
N ASN A 108 2.36 -7.71 -8.88
CA ASN A 108 3.27 -8.11 -7.81
C ASN A 108 4.67 -7.55 -8.03
N SER A 109 5.17 -7.65 -9.24
CA SER A 109 6.49 -7.13 -9.59
C SER A 109 6.58 -5.62 -9.36
N ARG A 110 5.55 -4.88 -9.76
CA ARG A 110 5.50 -3.43 -9.55
C ARG A 110 5.40 -3.11 -8.06
N THR A 111 4.67 -3.91 -7.32
CA THR A 111 4.52 -3.70 -5.87
C THR A 111 5.87 -3.86 -5.17
N ILE A 112 6.63 -4.89 -5.55
CA ILE A 112 7.96 -5.10 -4.96
C ILE A 112 8.83 -3.87 -5.21
N ARG A 113 8.88 -3.39 -6.46
CA ARG A 113 9.71 -2.24 -6.78
C ARG A 113 9.24 -0.99 -6.06
N LEU A 114 7.93 -0.85 -5.92
CA LEU A 114 7.33 0.29 -5.23
C LEU A 114 7.74 0.30 -3.76
N PHE A 115 7.72 -0.87 -3.11
CA PHE A 115 8.10 -0.98 -1.70
C PHE A 115 9.60 -0.74 -1.52
N GLU A 116 10.42 -1.18 -2.47
CA GLU A 116 11.83 -0.86 -2.46
C GLU A 116 12.06 0.64 -2.55
N LYS A 117 11.33 1.33 -3.40
CA LYS A 117 11.42 2.79 -3.51
C LYS A 117 11.01 3.47 -2.22
N PHE A 118 9.97 2.95 -1.56
CA PHE A 118 9.56 3.46 -0.26
C PHE A 118 10.72 3.39 0.73
N MET A 119 11.38 2.25 0.81
CA MET A 119 12.50 2.08 1.73
C MET A 119 13.65 3.02 1.39
N GLU A 120 13.96 3.18 0.11
CA GLU A 120 14.99 4.09 -0.33
C GLU A 120 14.68 5.52 0.08
N GLN A 121 13.43 5.95 -0.12
CA GLN A 121 13.02 7.29 0.22
C GLN A 121 13.05 7.54 1.73
N GLU A 122 12.59 6.57 2.51
CA GLU A 122 12.58 6.71 3.96
C GLU A 122 13.98 6.69 4.54
N ASN A 123 14.88 5.91 3.99
CA ASN A 123 16.28 5.93 4.43
C ASN A 123 16.93 7.27 4.14
N ALA A 124 16.65 7.87 3.00
CA ALA A 124 17.17 9.19 2.66
C ALA A 124 16.62 10.27 3.60
N ASN A 125 15.36 10.15 4.00
CA ASN A 125 14.71 11.14 4.87
C ASN A 125 15.13 11.06 6.32
N ARG A 126 15.87 10.04 6.70
CA ARG A 126 16.33 9.87 8.09
C ARG A 126 17.52 10.74 8.46
N HIS A 127 18.18 11.30 7.48
CA HIS A 127 19.39 12.08 7.72
C HIS A 127 19.15 13.54 7.86
#